data_a192d851e9542be8c8386b17f90f2551
#
_entry.id   a192d851e9542be8c8386b17f90f2551
#
_cell.length_a   1.000
_cell.length_b   1.000
_cell.length_c   1.000
_cell.angle_alpha   90.00
_cell.angle_beta   90.00
_cell.angle_gamma   90.00
#
_symmetry.space_group_name_H-M   'P 1'
#
loop_
_entity.id
_entity.type
_entity.pdbx_description
1 polymer ?
#
loop_
_entity_poly.entity_id
_entity_poly.type
_entity_poly.pdbx_seq_one_letter_code
_entity_poly.pdbx_strand_id
1 'polypeptide(L)'
;MAFNNKKKNANYISAKESRAIARENRKITQEIEKKRNRKHIPEEEYVTKMKNPENCVEFDNVQTYFFTDIGTVKSVDGVSFDVPQGKTVGIVGESGCGKSVTSLSLMQLVQRPSGQTVGGEIRFNTGDHVYNVVNTP
;
A
#
# COMPACT_ATOMS: atom_id res chain seq x y z
N MET A 1 18.41 -26.83 -41.76
CA MET A 1 18.14 -26.98 -40.32
C MET A 1 18.13 -25.59 -39.69
N ALA A 2 16.98 -25.06 -39.38
CA ALA A 2 16.84 -23.75 -38.72
C ALA A 2 16.94 -23.95 -37.22
N PHE A 3 18.03 -23.53 -36.61
CA PHE A 3 18.18 -23.47 -35.16
C PHE A 3 17.26 -22.37 -34.61
N ASN A 4 16.13 -22.77 -34.05
CA ASN A 4 15.18 -21.89 -33.40
C ASN A 4 15.76 -21.49 -32.03
N ASN A 5 16.67 -20.52 -32.03
CA ASN A 5 17.26 -19.96 -30.81
C ASN A 5 16.33 -18.86 -30.31
N LYS A 6 15.16 -19.23 -29.77
CA LYS A 6 14.34 -18.32 -28.95
C LYS A 6 15.15 -17.99 -27.72
N LYS A 7 15.87 -16.84 -27.74
CA LYS A 7 16.36 -16.20 -26.52
C LYS A 7 15.17 -16.10 -25.59
N LYS A 8 15.15 -16.86 -24.49
CA LYS A 8 14.19 -16.70 -23.43
C LYS A 8 14.37 -15.27 -22.91
N ASN A 9 13.41 -14.38 -23.19
CA ASN A 9 13.37 -13.08 -22.55
C ASN A 9 13.40 -13.34 -21.05
N ALA A 10 14.33 -12.71 -20.33
CA ALA A 10 14.50 -12.86 -18.88
C ALA A 10 13.21 -12.53 -18.09
N ASN A 11 12.25 -11.86 -18.72
CA ASN A 11 10.95 -11.49 -18.15
C ASN A 11 9.77 -12.34 -18.65
N TYR A 12 10.03 -13.47 -19.32
CA TYR A 12 8.95 -14.34 -19.78
C TYR A 12 8.46 -15.22 -18.63
N ILE A 13 7.24 -14.95 -18.17
CA ILE A 13 6.54 -15.77 -17.18
C ILE A 13 5.63 -16.74 -17.95
N SER A 14 5.76 -18.03 -17.70
CA SER A 14 4.90 -19.03 -18.33
C SER A 14 3.46 -18.92 -17.80
N ALA A 15 2.47 -19.36 -18.58
CA ALA A 15 1.09 -19.37 -18.16
C ALA A 15 0.85 -20.19 -16.86
N LYS A 16 1.68 -21.21 -16.62
CA LYS A 16 1.61 -22.01 -15.38
C LYS A 16 2.12 -21.22 -14.19
N GLU A 17 3.22 -20.50 -14.34
CA GLU A 17 3.79 -19.63 -13.29
C GLU A 17 2.87 -18.46 -12.98
N SER A 18 2.33 -17.78 -14.01
CA SER A 18 1.35 -16.70 -13.83
C SER A 18 0.11 -17.18 -13.04
N ARG A 19 -0.43 -18.35 -13.34
CA ARG A 19 -1.55 -18.93 -12.58
C ARG A 19 -1.19 -19.25 -11.12
N ALA A 20 0.05 -19.70 -10.87
CA ALA A 20 0.51 -19.95 -9.51
C ALA A 20 0.64 -18.64 -8.71
N ILE A 21 1.27 -17.62 -9.30
CA ILE A 21 1.40 -16.27 -8.71
C ILE A 21 0.02 -15.66 -8.43
N ALA A 22 -0.88 -15.69 -9.42
CA ALA A 22 -2.24 -15.17 -9.27
C ALA A 22 -3.02 -15.87 -8.13
N ARG A 23 -2.84 -17.19 -7.98
CA ARG A 23 -3.48 -17.95 -6.91
C ARG A 23 -2.95 -17.57 -5.53
N GLU A 24 -1.64 -17.38 -5.40
CA GLU A 24 -1.01 -16.95 -4.16
C GLU A 24 -1.42 -15.52 -3.80
N ASN A 25 -1.29 -14.59 -4.74
CA ASN A 25 -1.68 -13.19 -4.56
C ASN A 25 -3.16 -13.05 -4.19
N ARG A 26 -4.03 -13.87 -4.79
CA ARG A 26 -5.44 -13.89 -4.44
C ARG A 26 -5.70 -14.34 -3.00
N LYS A 27 -4.93 -15.30 -2.48
CA LYS A 27 -5.05 -15.70 -1.07
C LYS A 27 -4.64 -14.57 -0.14
N ILE A 28 -3.49 -13.92 -0.43
CA ILE A 28 -2.98 -12.80 0.36
C ILE A 28 -4.01 -11.66 0.40
N THR A 29 -4.51 -11.25 -0.76
CA THR A 29 -5.50 -10.15 -0.83
C THR A 29 -6.82 -10.52 -0.15
N GLN A 30 -7.28 -11.76 -0.25
CA GLN A 30 -8.48 -12.22 0.45
C GLN A 30 -8.32 -12.20 1.97
N GLU A 31 -7.16 -12.57 2.50
CA GLU A 31 -6.88 -12.49 3.95
C GLU A 31 -6.87 -11.05 4.45
N ILE A 32 -6.24 -10.14 3.71
CA ILE A 32 -6.22 -8.71 4.03
C ILE A 32 -7.64 -8.13 4.02
N GLU A 33 -8.41 -8.41 2.94
CA GLU A 33 -9.79 -7.95 2.82
C GLU A 33 -10.69 -8.53 3.93
N LYS A 34 -10.53 -9.80 4.28
CA LYS A 34 -11.27 -10.43 5.38
C LYS A 34 -10.98 -9.76 6.72
N LYS A 35 -9.70 -9.44 6.98
CA LYS A 35 -9.31 -8.73 8.20
C LYS A 35 -9.89 -7.33 8.25
N ARG A 36 -9.92 -6.63 7.13
CA ARG A 36 -10.41 -5.26 7.01
C ARG A 36 -11.95 -5.18 7.09
N ASN A 37 -12.64 -6.10 6.44
CA ASN A 37 -14.11 -6.10 6.36
C ASN A 37 -14.78 -6.79 7.57
N ARG A 38 -14.12 -6.85 8.72
CA ARG A 38 -14.72 -7.32 9.97
C ARG A 38 -15.87 -6.40 10.37
N LYS A 39 -16.97 -7.00 10.87
CA LYS A 39 -18.16 -6.24 11.29
C LYS A 39 -17.90 -5.28 12.46
N HIS A 40 -16.90 -5.58 13.27
CA HIS A 40 -16.50 -4.77 14.41
C HIS A 40 -14.98 -4.70 14.48
N ILE A 41 -14.44 -3.50 14.37
CA ILE A 41 -13.02 -3.21 14.59
C ILE A 41 -12.94 -2.44 15.90
N PRO A 42 -12.24 -2.94 16.93
CA PRO A 42 -12.07 -2.22 18.19
C PRO A 42 -11.36 -0.87 17.97
N GLU A 43 -11.75 0.16 18.70
CA GLU A 43 -11.14 1.50 18.60
C GLU A 43 -9.62 1.46 18.83
N GLU A 44 -9.15 0.58 19.69
CA GLU A 44 -7.73 0.38 20.03
C GLU A 44 -6.88 -0.01 18.81
N GLU A 45 -7.50 -0.53 17.74
CA GLU A 45 -6.78 -0.90 16.50
C GLU A 45 -6.57 0.29 15.54
N TYR A 46 -7.39 1.33 15.64
CA TYR A 46 -7.30 2.48 14.72
C TYR A 46 -7.17 3.85 15.41
N VAL A 47 -7.50 3.96 16.71
CA VAL A 47 -7.20 5.16 17.50
C VAL A 47 -5.77 5.06 18.04
N THR A 48 -4.98 6.09 17.84
CA THR A 48 -3.56 6.11 18.15
C THR A 48 -3.13 7.49 18.67
N LYS A 49 -1.84 7.76 18.71
CA LYS A 49 -1.28 9.06 19.09
C LYS A 49 -0.27 9.51 18.04
N MET A 50 -0.18 10.80 17.82
CA MET A 50 0.89 11.38 17.03
C MET A 50 2.24 11.18 17.71
N LYS A 51 3.31 10.97 16.93
CA LYS A 51 4.68 11.04 17.43
C LYS A 51 5.06 12.47 17.77
N ASN A 52 4.64 13.42 16.91
CA ASN A 52 4.75 14.84 17.15
C ASN A 52 3.37 15.50 17.12
N PRO A 53 2.88 16.07 18.26
CA PRO A 53 1.55 16.69 18.32
C PRO A 53 1.34 17.88 17.36
N GLU A 54 2.43 18.47 16.85
CA GLU A 54 2.37 19.57 15.89
C GLU A 54 2.08 19.11 14.46
N ASN A 55 2.08 17.79 14.21
CA ASN A 55 1.78 17.23 12.90
C ASN A 55 0.28 17.06 12.67
N CYS A 56 -0.13 17.27 11.42
CA CYS A 56 -1.47 16.91 10.94
C CYS A 56 -1.50 15.45 10.45
N VAL A 57 -0.46 15.05 9.74
CA VAL A 57 -0.31 13.69 9.21
C VAL A 57 1.11 13.19 9.46
N GLU A 58 1.24 11.92 9.80
CA GLU A 58 2.52 11.22 9.88
C GLU A 58 2.44 9.92 9.08
N PHE A 59 3.34 9.77 8.13
CA PHE A 59 3.62 8.50 7.45
C PHE A 59 4.78 7.81 8.17
N ASP A 60 4.58 6.56 8.53
CA ASP A 60 5.57 5.79 9.28
C ASP A 60 5.77 4.42 8.65
N ASN A 61 6.86 4.26 7.91
CA ASN A 61 7.24 3.03 7.21
C ASN A 61 6.10 2.46 6.34
N VAL A 62 5.38 3.31 5.64
CA VAL A 62 4.19 2.94 4.85
C VAL A 62 4.58 2.07 3.67
N GLN A 63 3.84 0.98 3.49
CA GLN A 63 4.04 0.02 2.41
C GLN A 63 2.71 -0.20 1.68
N THR A 64 2.68 0.13 0.39
CA THR A 64 1.50 -0.09 -0.47
C THR A 64 1.92 -0.86 -1.71
N TYR A 65 1.36 -2.06 -1.87
CA TYR A 65 1.71 -3.01 -2.90
C TYR A 65 0.53 -3.33 -3.80
N PHE A 66 0.81 -3.67 -5.05
CA PHE A 66 -0.17 -4.19 -6.00
C PHE A 66 0.13 -5.66 -6.30
N PHE A 67 -0.86 -6.50 -6.07
CA PHE A 67 -0.82 -7.94 -6.29
C PHE A 67 -1.39 -8.26 -7.67
N THR A 68 -0.53 -8.62 -8.60
CA THR A 68 -0.88 -8.88 -9.99
C THR A 68 -0.69 -10.36 -10.34
N ASP A 69 -1.13 -10.77 -11.51
CA ASP A 69 -0.95 -12.14 -12.03
C ASP A 69 0.48 -12.42 -12.53
N ILE A 70 1.33 -11.40 -12.59
CA ILE A 70 2.74 -11.52 -12.97
C ILE A 70 3.71 -11.26 -11.81
N GLY A 71 3.20 -10.89 -10.64
CA GLY A 71 4.00 -10.64 -9.44
C GLY A 71 3.41 -9.57 -8.54
N THR A 72 4.17 -9.19 -7.53
CA THR A 72 3.83 -8.11 -6.59
C THR A 72 4.64 -6.87 -6.93
N VAL A 73 3.95 -5.76 -7.18
CA VAL A 73 4.56 -4.45 -7.43
C VAL A 73 4.56 -3.65 -6.13
N LYS A 74 5.74 -3.33 -5.63
CA LYS A 74 5.93 -2.52 -4.42
C LYS A 74 5.97 -1.04 -4.79
N SER A 75 4.80 -0.43 -4.93
CA SER A 75 4.69 0.96 -5.38
C SER A 75 5.13 1.98 -4.32
N VAL A 76 4.90 1.67 -3.06
CA VAL A 76 5.40 2.40 -1.89
C VAL A 76 6.01 1.36 -0.96
N ASP A 77 7.28 1.49 -0.61
CA ASP A 77 8.00 0.49 0.18
C ASP A 77 8.84 1.15 1.27
N GLY A 78 8.22 1.38 2.44
CA GLY A 78 8.88 1.93 3.62
C GLY A 78 9.03 3.45 3.62
N VAL A 79 8.02 4.18 3.16
CA VAL A 79 8.04 5.65 3.11
C VAL A 79 7.63 6.23 4.46
N SER A 80 8.45 7.20 4.95
CA SER A 80 8.18 7.93 6.19
C SER A 80 8.40 9.43 5.97
N PHE A 81 7.44 10.24 6.36
CA PHE A 81 7.54 11.71 6.40
C PHE A 81 6.36 12.29 7.20
N ASP A 82 6.50 13.55 7.58
CA ASP A 82 5.52 14.26 8.38
C ASP A 82 4.93 15.44 7.61
N VAL A 83 3.67 15.75 7.89
CA VAL A 83 2.99 16.96 7.43
C VAL A 83 2.62 17.78 8.67
N PRO A 84 3.34 18.86 8.98
CA PRO A 84 3.01 19.74 10.10
C PRO A 84 1.69 20.46 9.89
N GLN A 85 1.00 20.80 10.97
CA GLN A 85 -0.24 21.59 10.91
C GLN A 85 0.00 22.95 10.26
N GLY A 86 -0.92 23.36 9.40
CA GLY A 86 -0.86 24.64 8.70
C GLY A 86 0.31 24.79 7.71
N LYS A 87 0.98 23.69 7.36
CA LYS A 87 2.07 23.67 6.37
C LYS A 87 1.68 22.85 5.14
N THR A 88 2.35 23.15 4.04
CA THR A 88 2.24 22.39 2.80
C THR A 88 3.52 21.59 2.57
N VAL A 89 3.37 20.30 2.33
CA VAL A 89 4.46 19.39 1.97
C VAL A 89 4.28 18.95 0.52
N GLY A 90 5.29 19.21 -0.31
CA GLY A 90 5.31 18.79 -1.71
C GLY A 90 6.05 17.47 -1.90
N ILE A 91 5.42 16.53 -2.58
CA ILE A 91 6.05 15.26 -2.97
C ILE A 91 6.46 15.36 -4.42
N VAL A 92 7.77 15.31 -4.69
CA VAL A 92 8.36 15.41 -6.03
C VAL A 92 9.09 14.12 -6.39
N GLY A 93 9.18 13.86 -7.68
CA GLY A 93 9.86 12.67 -8.20
C GLY A 93 9.42 12.35 -9.63
N GLU A 94 10.07 11.39 -10.25
CA GLU A 94 9.76 10.94 -11.62
C GLU A 94 8.37 10.29 -11.72
N SER A 95 7.86 10.18 -12.96
CA SER A 95 6.61 9.45 -13.21
C SER A 95 6.74 7.97 -12.80
N GLY A 96 5.72 7.45 -12.13
CA GLY A 96 5.69 6.04 -11.69
C GLY A 96 6.49 5.73 -10.42
N CYS A 97 7.07 6.72 -9.72
CA CYS A 97 7.83 6.49 -8.49
C CYS A 97 6.96 6.39 -7.20
N GLY A 98 5.64 6.27 -7.31
CA GLY A 98 4.75 6.04 -6.16
C GLY A 98 4.11 7.27 -5.53
N LYS A 99 4.35 8.50 -6.01
CA LYS A 99 3.78 9.74 -5.43
C LYS A 99 2.27 9.71 -5.28
N SER A 100 1.57 9.41 -6.37
CA SER A 100 0.10 9.31 -6.37
C SER A 100 -0.39 8.17 -5.48
N VAL A 101 0.30 7.04 -5.47
CA VAL A 101 -0.05 5.90 -4.61
C VAL A 101 0.11 6.27 -3.13
N THR A 102 1.12 7.04 -2.77
CA THR A 102 1.31 7.54 -1.40
C THR A 102 0.11 8.40 -0.96
N SER A 103 -0.31 9.35 -1.79
CA SER A 103 -1.48 10.19 -1.50
C SER A 103 -2.78 9.37 -1.45
N LEU A 104 -2.96 8.42 -2.38
CA LEU A 104 -4.13 7.53 -2.40
C LEU A 104 -4.17 6.59 -1.17
N SER A 105 -3.00 6.22 -0.62
CA SER A 105 -2.92 5.42 0.61
C SER A 105 -3.46 6.19 1.82
N LEU A 106 -3.14 7.49 1.94
CA LEU A 106 -3.71 8.36 2.98
C LEU A 106 -5.23 8.46 2.87
N MET A 107 -5.73 8.67 1.65
CA MET A 107 -7.17 8.82 1.39
C MET A 107 -7.93 7.50 1.37
N GLN A 108 -7.25 6.36 1.54
CA GLN A 108 -7.81 5.01 1.42
C GLN A 108 -8.49 4.74 0.05
N LEU A 109 -7.98 5.38 -1.00
CA LEU A 109 -8.49 5.28 -2.37
C LEU A 109 -7.65 4.38 -3.28
N VAL A 110 -6.71 3.62 -2.72
CA VAL A 110 -5.97 2.59 -3.47
C VAL A 110 -6.94 1.55 -3.99
N GLN A 111 -6.86 1.26 -5.29
CA GLN A 111 -7.81 0.36 -5.97
C GLN A 111 -7.68 -1.07 -5.45
N ARG A 112 -8.66 -1.52 -4.68
CA ARG A 112 -8.76 -2.87 -4.12
C ARG A 112 -9.51 -3.83 -5.07
N PRO A 113 -9.29 -5.15 -4.96
CA PRO A 113 -8.43 -5.86 -4.00
C PRO A 113 -6.96 -5.95 -4.41
N SER A 114 -6.61 -5.55 -5.63
CA SER A 114 -5.23 -5.68 -6.14
C SER A 114 -4.24 -4.78 -5.41
N GLY A 115 -4.61 -3.53 -5.11
CA GLY A 115 -3.80 -2.60 -4.33
C GLY A 115 -4.15 -2.65 -2.84
N GLN A 116 -3.15 -2.80 -1.99
CA GLN A 116 -3.30 -2.91 -0.54
C GLN A 116 -2.20 -2.14 0.19
N THR A 117 -2.56 -1.39 1.22
CA THR A 117 -1.58 -0.95 2.21
C THR A 117 -1.32 -2.11 3.16
N VAL A 118 -0.13 -2.69 3.04
CA VAL A 118 0.24 -3.96 3.71
C VAL A 118 1.06 -3.76 4.97
N GLY A 119 1.58 -2.55 5.19
CA GLY A 119 2.41 -2.27 6.36
C GLY A 119 2.59 -0.79 6.62
N GLY A 120 3.14 -0.50 7.79
CA GLY A 120 3.31 0.85 8.29
C GLY A 120 2.04 1.45 8.87
N GLU A 121 2.13 2.70 9.24
CA GLU A 121 1.04 3.48 9.81
C GLU A 121 0.91 4.83 9.11
N ILE A 122 -0.31 5.30 8.96
CA ILE A 122 -0.60 6.67 8.55
C ILE A 122 -1.46 7.27 9.65
N ARG A 123 -0.87 8.14 10.47
CA ARG A 123 -1.56 8.81 11.56
C ARG A 123 -2.15 10.12 11.05
N PHE A 124 -3.41 10.32 11.30
CA PHE A 124 -4.13 11.54 10.94
C PHE A 124 -4.75 12.16 12.20
N ASN A 125 -4.37 13.41 12.45
CA ASN A 125 -4.84 14.20 13.58
C ASN A 125 -6.05 15.05 13.17
N THR A 126 -7.22 14.77 13.74
CA THR A 126 -8.45 15.55 13.53
C THR A 126 -8.63 16.69 14.53
N GLY A 127 -7.69 16.87 15.45
CA GLY A 127 -7.80 17.78 16.59
C GLY A 127 -8.30 17.09 17.84
N ASP A 128 -9.42 16.39 17.79
CA ASP A 128 -10.01 15.66 18.92
C ASP A 128 -9.41 14.25 19.08
N HIS A 129 -9.13 13.59 17.97
CA HIS A 129 -8.62 12.21 17.93
C HIS A 129 -7.52 12.07 16.88
N VAL A 130 -6.70 11.05 17.06
CA VAL A 130 -5.70 10.63 16.10
C VAL A 130 -6.04 9.23 15.61
N TYR A 131 -6.16 9.08 14.30
CA TYR A 131 -6.50 7.81 13.68
C TYR A 131 -5.34 7.23 12.87
N ASN A 132 -5.10 5.94 13.01
CA ASN A 132 -4.31 5.20 12.03
C ASN A 132 -5.23 4.81 10.87
N VAL A 133 -5.21 5.60 9.79
CA VAL A 133 -6.13 5.44 8.66
C VAL A 133 -5.96 4.11 7.92
N VAL A 134 -4.84 3.43 8.09
CA VAL A 134 -4.63 2.09 7.51
C VAL A 134 -5.58 1.07 8.13
N ASN A 135 -5.93 1.25 9.40
CA ASN A 135 -6.73 0.31 10.18
C ASN A 135 -8.19 0.77 10.41
N THR A 136 -8.56 1.96 9.96
CA THR A 136 -9.96 2.43 10.07
C THR A 136 -10.92 1.54 9.29
N PRO A 137 -12.16 1.36 9.80
CA PRO A 137 -13.21 0.60 9.12
C PRO A 137 -13.58 1.19 7.76
#